data_151de50531dd5b9a68f03f2a875c4669
#
_entry.id   151de50531dd5b9a68f03f2a875c4669
#
_cell.length_a   1.000
_cell.length_b   1.000
_cell.length_c   1.000
_cell.angle_alpha   90.00
_cell.angle_beta   90.00
_cell.angle_gamma   90.00
#
_symmetry.space_group_name_H-M   'P 1'
#
loop_
_entity.id
_entity.type
_entity.pdbx_description
1 polymer ?
#
loop_
_entity_poly.entity_id
_entity_poly.type
_entity_poly.pdbx_seq_one_letter_code
_entity_poly.pdbx_strand_id
1 'polypeptide(L)'
;MINWNDVDTVLLDMDGTLLDLYFDNYFWQEYLPKHWGEKHGLDVETAKRELVPRFKSREGTLSWYCLDFWSDELNIDVLKLKADIEHLIQLRPSALEFLESLVSRDKIPVMVTNAHQDLITMKLEKTGIGKYFREVISSHRLGAPKEEGEFWHKLNQGMNFTPTRTILIDDNLMVLRTARSCGISNLFSIARPDSQAPVRDTEEFMAIHDFRYVL
;
A
#
# COMPACT_ATOMS: atom_id res chain seq x y z
N MET A 1 -4.41 19.90 12.23
CA MET A 1 -3.30 20.28 11.31
C MET A 1 -2.00 19.67 11.82
N ILE A 2 -1.18 19.15 10.93
CA ILE A 2 0.14 18.59 11.26
C ILE A 2 1.07 19.75 11.68
N ASN A 3 1.70 19.62 12.85
CA ASN A 3 2.79 20.52 13.21
C ASN A 3 4.11 19.97 12.63
N TRP A 4 4.48 20.45 11.47
CA TRP A 4 5.68 19.98 10.74
C TRP A 4 7.00 20.22 11.48
N ASN A 5 7.05 21.12 12.49
CA ASN A 5 8.25 21.33 13.31
C ASN A 5 8.53 20.15 14.26
N ASP A 6 7.50 19.35 14.57
CA ASP A 6 7.63 18.19 15.45
C ASP A 6 7.81 16.88 14.66
N VAL A 7 7.98 16.97 13.35
CA VAL A 7 8.08 15.81 12.44
C VAL A 7 9.44 15.78 11.75
N ASP A 8 10.14 14.66 11.86
CA ASP A 8 11.41 14.41 11.16
C ASP A 8 11.21 13.41 10.02
N THR A 9 10.51 12.32 10.30
CA THR A 9 10.31 11.21 9.34
C THR A 9 8.84 11.10 8.94
N VAL A 10 8.61 10.87 7.65
CA VAL A 10 7.27 10.64 7.10
C VAL A 10 7.26 9.27 6.42
N LEU A 11 6.60 8.30 7.06
CA LEU A 11 6.38 6.98 6.52
C LEU A 11 5.09 6.99 5.69
N LEU A 12 5.17 6.57 4.45
CA LEU A 12 4.06 6.60 3.50
C LEU A 12 3.86 5.20 2.92
N ASP A 13 2.65 4.72 3.04
CA ASP A 13 2.23 3.57 2.26
C ASP A 13 2.09 3.93 0.77
N MET A 14 2.05 2.93 -0.09
CA MET A 14 1.94 3.09 -1.52
C MET A 14 0.49 2.95 -2.02
N ASP A 15 -0.08 1.77 -1.89
CA ASP A 15 -1.35 1.38 -2.52
C ASP A 15 -2.56 1.77 -1.66
N GLY A 16 -3.47 2.56 -2.23
CA GLY A 16 -4.57 3.17 -1.47
C GLY A 16 -4.16 4.45 -0.71
N THR A 17 -2.87 4.76 -0.67
CA THR A 17 -2.31 5.95 -0.01
C THR A 17 -1.79 6.97 -1.01
N LEU A 18 -0.69 6.70 -1.68
CA LEU A 18 -0.15 7.57 -2.74
C LEU A 18 -0.69 7.20 -4.12
N LEU A 19 -0.93 5.92 -4.34
CA LEU A 19 -1.55 5.38 -5.55
C LEU A 19 -3.01 5.02 -5.29
N ASP A 20 -3.83 5.15 -6.32
CA ASP A 20 -5.22 4.72 -6.28
C ASP A 20 -5.30 3.20 -6.14
N LEU A 21 -6.04 2.73 -5.15
CA LEU A 21 -6.23 1.30 -4.88
C LEU A 21 -7.06 0.59 -5.97
N TYR A 22 -7.73 1.36 -6.84
CA TYR A 22 -8.57 0.81 -7.90
C TYR A 22 -7.81 -0.20 -8.78
N PHE A 23 -6.54 0.05 -9.12
CA PHE A 23 -5.72 -0.88 -9.88
C PHE A 23 -5.66 -2.27 -9.23
N ASP A 24 -5.38 -2.32 -7.92
CA ASP A 24 -5.26 -3.60 -7.21
C ASP A 24 -6.63 -4.24 -6.98
N ASN A 25 -7.64 -3.46 -6.61
CA ASN A 25 -9.01 -3.96 -6.43
C ASN A 25 -9.57 -4.56 -7.72
N TYR A 26 -9.45 -3.83 -8.84
CA TYR A 26 -9.88 -4.33 -10.15
C TYR A 26 -9.15 -5.60 -10.54
N PHE A 27 -7.82 -5.65 -10.32
CA PHE A 27 -7.02 -6.84 -10.60
C PHE A 27 -7.55 -8.07 -9.86
N TRP A 28 -7.65 -8.01 -8.53
CA TRP A 28 -8.00 -9.16 -7.71
C TRP A 28 -9.48 -9.55 -7.78
N GLN A 29 -10.38 -8.57 -7.98
CA GLN A 29 -11.82 -8.80 -7.94
C GLN A 29 -12.42 -9.13 -9.31
N GLU A 30 -11.80 -8.64 -10.41
CA GLU A 30 -12.38 -8.77 -11.75
C GLU A 30 -11.40 -9.39 -12.75
N TYR A 31 -10.21 -8.81 -12.90
CA TYR A 31 -9.30 -9.17 -13.99
C TYR A 31 -8.71 -10.57 -13.83
N LEU A 32 -8.13 -10.87 -12.67
CA LEU A 32 -7.57 -12.18 -12.38
C LEU A 32 -8.63 -13.30 -12.38
N PRO A 33 -9.81 -13.16 -11.72
CA PRO A 33 -10.86 -14.17 -11.79
C PRO A 33 -11.31 -14.49 -13.21
N LYS A 34 -11.43 -13.49 -14.06
CA LYS A 34 -11.78 -13.67 -15.48
C LYS A 34 -10.74 -14.55 -16.19
N HIS A 35 -9.46 -14.20 -16.14
CA HIS A 35 -8.40 -14.91 -16.86
C HIS A 35 -8.15 -16.31 -16.27
N TRP A 36 -8.25 -16.45 -14.95
CA TRP A 36 -8.15 -17.74 -14.30
C TRP A 36 -9.34 -18.66 -14.68
N GLY A 37 -10.56 -18.11 -14.73
CA GLY A 37 -11.75 -18.81 -15.19
C GLY A 37 -11.64 -19.26 -16.64
N GLU A 38 -11.23 -18.40 -17.56
CA GLU A 38 -11.00 -18.73 -18.96
C GLU A 38 -10.02 -19.91 -19.12
N LYS A 39 -8.91 -19.89 -18.35
CA LYS A 39 -7.92 -20.98 -18.35
C LYS A 39 -8.49 -22.31 -17.86
N HIS A 40 -9.47 -22.29 -16.97
CA HIS A 40 -10.06 -23.49 -16.35
C HIS A 40 -11.43 -23.89 -16.95
N GLY A 41 -11.89 -23.16 -18.00
CA GLY A 41 -13.21 -23.42 -18.61
C GLY A 41 -14.38 -23.06 -17.71
N LEU A 42 -14.19 -22.08 -16.82
CA LEU A 42 -15.20 -21.59 -15.86
C LEU A 42 -15.68 -20.19 -16.26
N ASP A 43 -16.94 -19.91 -15.96
CA ASP A 43 -17.42 -18.50 -15.99
C ASP A 43 -16.83 -17.69 -14.83
N VAL A 44 -16.88 -16.36 -14.96
CA VAL A 44 -16.26 -15.42 -13.99
C VAL A 44 -16.83 -15.58 -12.58
N GLU A 45 -18.16 -15.78 -12.47
CA GLU A 45 -18.82 -15.90 -11.16
C GLU A 45 -18.41 -17.20 -10.44
N THR A 46 -18.23 -18.29 -11.19
CA THR A 46 -17.72 -19.55 -10.66
C THR A 46 -16.26 -19.41 -10.25
N ALA A 47 -15.43 -18.76 -11.07
CA ALA A 47 -14.04 -18.46 -10.74
C ALA A 47 -13.93 -17.61 -9.44
N LYS A 48 -14.75 -16.55 -9.29
CA LYS A 48 -14.79 -15.74 -8.06
C LYS A 48 -15.16 -16.58 -6.84
N ARG A 49 -16.15 -17.45 -6.94
CA ARG A 49 -16.55 -18.35 -5.82
C ARG A 49 -15.43 -19.26 -5.36
N GLU A 50 -14.56 -19.68 -6.28
CA GLU A 50 -13.41 -20.53 -5.94
C GLU A 50 -12.22 -19.73 -5.40
N LEU A 51 -11.96 -18.54 -5.96
CA LEU A 51 -10.78 -17.76 -5.63
C LEU A 51 -10.94 -16.94 -4.33
N VAL A 52 -12.12 -16.36 -4.08
CA VAL A 52 -12.34 -15.50 -2.88
C VAL A 52 -12.03 -16.21 -1.57
N PRO A 53 -12.40 -17.47 -1.33
CA PRO A 53 -12.01 -18.17 -0.10
C PRO A 53 -10.49 -18.37 0.02
N ARG A 54 -9.79 -18.61 -1.11
CA ARG A 54 -8.32 -18.76 -1.13
C ARG A 54 -7.67 -17.44 -0.74
N PHE A 55 -8.13 -16.32 -1.30
CA PHE A 55 -7.65 -14.99 -0.97
C PHE A 55 -7.84 -14.68 0.52
N LYS A 56 -9.06 -14.86 1.03
CA LYS A 56 -9.39 -14.62 2.45
C LYS A 56 -8.55 -15.45 3.43
N SER A 57 -8.18 -16.66 3.06
CA SER A 57 -7.38 -17.53 3.93
C SER A 57 -5.95 -17.04 4.15
N ARG A 58 -5.48 -16.11 3.33
CA ARG A 58 -4.12 -15.53 3.37
C ARG A 58 -4.09 -14.06 3.80
N GLU A 59 -5.25 -13.42 3.90
CA GLU A 59 -5.36 -12.01 4.23
C GLU A 59 -4.53 -11.65 5.47
N GLY A 60 -3.77 -10.54 5.41
CA GLY A 60 -2.90 -10.06 6.49
C GLY A 60 -1.59 -10.83 6.66
N THR A 61 -1.30 -11.84 5.84
CA THR A 61 -0.03 -12.56 5.86
C THR A 61 0.92 -12.07 4.75
N LEU A 62 2.22 -12.32 4.90
CA LEU A 62 3.20 -11.96 3.86
C LEU A 62 2.92 -12.67 2.53
N SER A 63 2.38 -13.90 2.56
CA SER A 63 1.97 -14.64 1.36
C SER A 63 0.84 -13.94 0.60
N TRP A 64 -0.05 -13.21 1.29
CA TRP A 64 -1.10 -12.42 0.65
C TRP A 64 -0.54 -11.41 -0.35
N TYR A 65 0.56 -10.80 -0.02
CA TYR A 65 1.22 -9.76 -0.81
C TYR A 65 2.26 -10.29 -1.80
N CYS A 66 2.54 -11.61 -1.80
CA CYS A 66 3.58 -12.24 -2.60
C CYS A 66 3.05 -12.64 -3.98
N LEU A 67 3.58 -12.01 -5.04
CA LEU A 67 3.19 -12.34 -6.42
C LEU A 67 3.63 -13.74 -6.83
N ASP A 68 4.81 -14.18 -6.39
CA ASP A 68 5.33 -15.52 -6.70
C ASP A 68 4.45 -16.59 -6.08
N PHE A 69 4.06 -16.41 -4.80
CA PHE A 69 3.12 -17.32 -4.14
C PHE A 69 1.82 -17.48 -4.92
N TRP A 70 1.22 -16.37 -5.36
CA TRP A 70 -0.03 -16.44 -6.12
C TRP A 70 0.16 -16.97 -7.53
N SER A 71 1.31 -16.73 -8.16
CA SER A 71 1.63 -17.27 -9.47
C SER A 71 1.73 -18.79 -9.41
N ASP A 72 2.38 -19.33 -8.39
CA ASP A 72 2.51 -20.77 -8.15
C ASP A 72 1.16 -21.41 -7.77
N GLU A 73 0.45 -20.80 -6.79
CA GLU A 73 -0.82 -21.31 -6.28
C GLU A 73 -1.91 -21.38 -7.36
N LEU A 74 -1.94 -20.39 -8.27
CA LEU A 74 -2.95 -20.30 -9.32
C LEU A 74 -2.45 -20.82 -10.67
N ASN A 75 -1.17 -21.20 -10.75
CA ASN A 75 -0.51 -21.61 -11.99
C ASN A 75 -0.71 -20.56 -13.12
N ILE A 76 -0.48 -19.28 -12.81
CA ILE A 76 -0.67 -18.15 -13.72
C ILE A 76 0.40 -17.09 -13.44
N ASP A 77 0.91 -16.44 -14.46
CA ASP A 77 1.87 -15.34 -14.29
C ASP A 77 1.14 -14.07 -13.83
N VAL A 78 1.08 -13.87 -12.51
CA VAL A 78 0.36 -12.74 -11.89
C VAL A 78 1.00 -11.40 -12.24
N LEU A 79 2.33 -11.33 -12.30
CA LEU A 79 3.02 -10.07 -12.65
C LEU A 79 2.70 -9.67 -14.10
N LYS A 80 2.73 -10.62 -15.03
CA LYS A 80 2.37 -10.37 -16.42
C LYS A 80 0.94 -9.88 -16.57
N LEU A 81 -0.01 -10.53 -15.89
CA LEU A 81 -1.41 -10.08 -15.91
C LEU A 81 -1.59 -8.68 -15.32
N LYS A 82 -0.83 -8.32 -14.28
CA LYS A 82 -0.84 -6.96 -13.74
C LYS A 82 -0.26 -5.96 -14.75
N ALA A 83 0.75 -6.34 -15.51
CA ALA A 83 1.32 -5.48 -16.56
C ALA A 83 0.30 -5.19 -17.68
N ASP A 84 -0.58 -6.11 -18.03
CA ASP A 84 -1.62 -5.88 -19.05
C ASP A 84 -2.56 -4.71 -18.70
N ILE A 85 -2.71 -4.43 -17.41
CA ILE A 85 -3.58 -3.35 -16.90
C ILE A 85 -2.80 -2.21 -16.22
N GLU A 86 -1.50 -2.10 -16.42
CA GLU A 86 -0.64 -1.05 -15.82
C GLU A 86 -1.13 0.39 -16.10
N HIS A 87 -1.94 0.58 -17.16
CA HIS A 87 -2.54 1.85 -17.48
C HIS A 87 -3.54 2.36 -16.42
N LEU A 88 -4.01 1.48 -15.52
CA LEU A 88 -4.86 1.83 -14.37
C LEU A 88 -4.07 2.32 -13.15
N ILE A 89 -2.74 2.20 -13.16
CA ILE A 89 -1.90 2.73 -12.08
C ILE A 89 -1.94 4.26 -12.15
N GLN A 90 -2.49 4.89 -11.11
CA GLN A 90 -2.65 6.34 -11.03
C GLN A 90 -2.24 6.87 -9.67
N LEU A 91 -1.65 8.07 -9.66
CA LEU A 91 -1.45 8.83 -8.43
C LEU A 91 -2.80 9.31 -7.89
N ARG A 92 -2.92 9.34 -6.58
CA ARG A 92 -4.03 10.00 -5.94
C ARG A 92 -3.94 11.53 -6.12
N PRO A 93 -5.09 12.24 -6.05
CA PRO A 93 -5.09 13.70 -6.16
C PRO A 93 -4.10 14.35 -5.18
N SER A 94 -3.30 15.26 -5.69
CA SER A 94 -2.29 16.05 -4.95
C SER A 94 -1.20 15.24 -4.23
N ALA A 95 -1.04 13.94 -4.55
CA ALA A 95 0.02 13.13 -3.96
C ALA A 95 1.42 13.60 -4.40
N LEU A 96 1.56 14.04 -5.65
CA LEU A 96 2.83 14.55 -6.18
C LEU A 96 3.23 15.85 -5.47
N GLU A 97 2.33 16.82 -5.41
CA GLU A 97 2.54 18.10 -4.74
C GLU A 97 2.86 17.92 -3.25
N PHE A 98 2.23 16.92 -2.62
CA PHE A 98 2.53 16.56 -1.24
C PHE A 98 3.96 16.05 -1.08
N LEU A 99 4.41 15.14 -1.94
CA LEU A 99 5.79 14.64 -1.91
C LEU A 99 6.81 15.77 -2.16
N GLU A 100 6.54 16.66 -3.09
CA GLU A 100 7.37 17.85 -3.36
C GLU A 100 7.44 18.78 -2.14
N SER A 101 6.32 18.97 -1.45
CA SER A 101 6.26 19.80 -0.24
C SER A 101 7.07 19.21 0.92
N LEU A 102 7.09 17.88 1.06
CA LEU A 102 7.91 17.21 2.09
C LEU A 102 9.40 17.45 1.85
N VAL A 103 9.85 17.28 0.62
CA VAL A 103 11.26 17.55 0.25
C VAL A 103 11.63 19.01 0.48
N SER A 104 10.75 19.96 0.09
CA SER A 104 10.99 21.39 0.30
C SER A 104 11.04 21.83 1.77
N ARG A 105 10.48 21.00 2.68
CA ARG A 105 10.51 21.19 4.14
C ARG A 105 11.62 20.41 4.84
N ASP A 106 12.57 19.84 4.08
CA ASP A 106 13.65 18.98 4.60
C ASP A 106 13.12 17.80 5.44
N LYS A 107 11.93 17.25 5.08
CA LYS A 107 11.41 16.05 5.69
C LYS A 107 12.01 14.81 5.02
N ILE A 108 12.01 13.70 5.73
CA ILE A 108 12.55 12.42 5.24
C ILE A 108 11.36 11.53 4.84
N PRO A 109 10.91 11.54 3.58
CA PRO A 109 9.90 10.60 3.14
C PRO A 109 10.52 9.22 2.91
N VAL A 110 9.86 8.21 3.46
CA VAL A 110 10.20 6.80 3.28
C VAL A 110 8.93 6.06 2.89
N MET A 111 8.99 5.31 1.81
CA MET A 111 7.89 4.43 1.43
C MET A 111 7.99 3.12 2.21
N VAL A 112 6.88 2.72 2.83
CA VAL A 112 6.73 1.44 3.54
C VAL A 112 5.50 0.72 3.02
N THR A 113 5.70 -0.40 2.33
CA THR A 113 4.60 -1.09 1.63
C THR A 113 4.66 -2.60 1.83
N ASN A 114 3.49 -3.24 1.78
CA ASN A 114 3.39 -4.69 1.74
C ASN A 114 3.59 -5.28 0.33
N ALA A 115 3.63 -4.44 -0.71
CA ALA A 115 3.74 -4.90 -2.09
C ALA A 115 5.04 -5.68 -2.36
N HIS A 116 4.94 -6.66 -3.27
CA HIS A 116 6.08 -7.41 -3.80
C HIS A 116 7.05 -6.49 -4.55
N GLN A 117 8.34 -6.81 -4.54
CA GLN A 117 9.38 -5.95 -5.11
C GLN A 117 9.15 -5.63 -6.60
N ASP A 118 8.73 -6.61 -7.39
CA ASP A 118 8.51 -6.41 -8.83
C ASP A 118 7.33 -5.46 -9.09
N LEU A 119 6.29 -5.54 -8.25
CA LEU A 119 5.16 -4.62 -8.34
C LEU A 119 5.54 -3.19 -7.92
N ILE A 120 6.38 -3.05 -6.90
CA ILE A 120 6.95 -1.75 -6.53
C ILE A 120 7.71 -1.16 -7.71
N THR A 121 8.58 -1.93 -8.34
CA THR A 121 9.36 -1.49 -9.51
C THR A 121 8.44 -1.00 -10.62
N MET A 122 7.46 -1.80 -11.03
CA MET A 122 6.47 -1.43 -12.07
C MET A 122 5.75 -0.12 -11.72
N LYS A 123 5.24 0.00 -10.50
CA LYS A 123 4.47 1.17 -10.05
C LYS A 123 5.34 2.44 -9.98
N LEU A 124 6.56 2.32 -9.49
CA LEU A 124 7.49 3.47 -9.38
C LEU A 124 8.00 3.91 -10.76
N GLU A 125 8.26 2.99 -11.69
CA GLU A 125 8.62 3.33 -13.08
C GLU A 125 7.46 4.05 -13.78
N LYS A 126 6.23 3.55 -13.60
CA LYS A 126 5.03 4.15 -14.20
C LYS A 126 4.74 5.56 -13.69
N THR A 127 4.95 5.83 -12.42
CA THR A 127 4.54 7.08 -11.75
C THR A 127 5.68 8.08 -11.57
N GLY A 128 6.91 7.62 -11.60
CA GLY A 128 8.10 8.45 -11.40
C GLY A 128 8.27 9.00 -9.98
N ILE A 129 7.48 8.55 -8.99
CA ILE A 129 7.56 9.09 -7.63
C ILE A 129 8.72 8.57 -6.80
N GLY A 130 9.38 7.50 -7.23
CA GLY A 130 10.49 6.88 -6.49
C GLY A 130 11.61 7.86 -6.10
N LYS A 131 11.85 8.89 -6.92
CA LYS A 131 12.88 9.93 -6.69
C LYS A 131 12.66 10.80 -5.45
N TYR A 132 11.44 10.83 -4.90
CA TYR A 132 11.13 11.63 -3.71
C TYR A 132 11.45 10.92 -2.40
N PHE A 133 11.68 9.61 -2.44
CA PHE A 133 11.91 8.80 -1.25
C PHE A 133 13.39 8.61 -0.98
N ARG A 134 13.77 8.79 0.29
CA ARG A 134 15.10 8.38 0.77
C ARG A 134 15.29 6.87 0.65
N GLU A 135 14.22 6.11 0.92
CA GLU A 135 14.23 4.65 0.88
C GLU A 135 12.82 4.13 0.57
N VAL A 136 12.75 2.99 -0.11
CA VAL A 136 11.54 2.22 -0.38
C VAL A 136 11.72 0.85 0.27
N ILE A 137 10.86 0.55 1.24
CA ILE A 137 10.95 -0.64 2.06
C ILE A 137 9.71 -1.50 1.87
N SER A 138 9.92 -2.68 1.27
CA SER A 138 8.91 -3.72 1.18
C SER A 138 8.90 -4.57 2.46
N SER A 139 7.71 -5.00 2.87
CA SER A 139 7.54 -5.99 3.95
C SER A 139 8.27 -7.31 3.66
N HIS A 140 8.37 -7.69 2.39
CA HIS A 140 9.13 -8.87 1.96
C HIS A 140 10.61 -8.78 2.32
N ARG A 141 11.22 -7.59 2.24
CA ARG A 141 12.62 -7.36 2.66
C ARG A 141 12.81 -7.58 4.15
N LEU A 142 11.80 -7.26 4.96
CA LEU A 142 11.85 -7.40 6.42
C LEU A 142 11.32 -8.76 6.91
N GLY A 143 10.67 -9.54 6.03
CA GLY A 143 10.14 -10.87 6.34
C GLY A 143 8.94 -10.85 7.28
N ALA A 144 8.22 -9.73 7.37
CA ALA A 144 7.00 -9.58 8.17
C ALA A 144 6.08 -8.54 7.52
N PRO A 145 4.74 -8.74 7.47
CA PRO A 145 3.80 -7.76 6.95
C PRO A 145 3.63 -6.59 7.93
N LYS A 146 3.18 -5.43 7.44
CA LYS A 146 2.97 -4.21 8.26
C LYS A 146 1.92 -4.41 9.37
N GLU A 147 1.06 -5.39 9.25
CA GLU A 147 0.09 -5.81 10.26
C GLU A 147 0.72 -6.43 11.50
N GLU A 148 2.01 -6.78 11.45
CA GLU A 148 2.74 -7.39 12.56
C GLU A 148 3.73 -6.41 13.20
N GLY A 149 3.82 -6.44 14.53
CA GLY A 149 4.76 -5.60 15.28
C GLY A 149 6.23 -5.83 14.92
N GLU A 150 6.55 -7.04 14.45
CA GLU A 150 7.90 -7.41 14.01
C GLU A 150 8.38 -6.53 12.85
N PHE A 151 7.51 -6.20 11.88
CA PHE A 151 7.84 -5.26 10.81
C PHE A 151 8.34 -3.92 11.36
N TRP A 152 7.58 -3.32 12.28
CA TRP A 152 7.88 -2.00 12.83
C TRP A 152 9.15 -2.00 13.69
N HIS A 153 9.40 -3.07 14.45
CA HIS A 153 10.64 -3.23 15.19
C HIS A 153 11.87 -3.31 14.27
N LYS A 154 11.80 -4.15 13.23
CA LYS A 154 12.89 -4.28 12.25
C LYS A 154 13.10 -2.99 11.45
N LEU A 155 12.01 -2.32 11.08
CA LEU A 155 12.06 -1.03 10.39
C LEU A 155 12.82 0.00 11.25
N ASN A 156 12.45 0.13 12.53
CA ASN A 156 13.11 1.09 13.42
C ASN A 156 14.56 0.72 13.71
N GLN A 157 14.89 -0.56 13.86
CA GLN A 157 16.30 -1.00 14.01
C GLN A 157 17.15 -0.62 12.80
N GLY A 158 16.61 -0.72 11.58
CA GLY A 158 17.34 -0.38 10.36
C GLY A 158 17.47 1.12 10.10
N MET A 159 16.45 1.90 10.42
CA MET A 159 16.37 3.33 10.11
C MET A 159 16.70 4.25 11.27
N ASN A 160 16.55 3.79 12.51
CA ASN A 160 16.76 4.54 13.74
C ASN A 160 15.94 5.87 13.79
N PHE A 161 14.67 5.82 13.43
CA PHE A 161 13.78 6.98 13.53
C PHE A 161 13.20 7.13 14.94
N THR A 162 12.78 8.34 15.28
CA THR A 162 12.10 8.63 16.56
C THR A 162 10.59 8.47 16.38
N PRO A 163 9.93 7.45 16.96
CA PRO A 163 8.51 7.15 16.71
C PRO A 163 7.57 8.34 16.99
N THR A 164 7.83 9.11 18.06
CA THR A 164 7.01 10.29 18.41
C THR A 164 7.19 11.49 17.48
N ARG A 165 8.26 11.50 16.67
CA ARG A 165 8.55 12.50 15.65
C ARG A 165 8.35 11.97 14.23
N THR A 166 7.62 10.85 14.12
CA THR A 166 7.33 10.17 12.85
C THR A 166 5.83 10.23 12.56
N ILE A 167 5.50 10.56 11.32
CA ILE A 167 4.15 10.42 10.77
C ILE A 167 4.08 9.11 9.99
N LEU A 168 2.98 8.40 10.11
CA LEU A 168 2.58 7.32 9.19
C LEU A 168 1.25 7.69 8.54
N ILE A 169 1.22 7.61 7.22
CA ILE A 169 -0.01 7.70 6.42
C ILE A 169 -0.20 6.35 5.72
N ASP A 170 -1.32 5.71 6.00
CA ASP A 170 -1.64 4.38 5.49
C ASP A 170 -3.16 4.25 5.33
N ASP A 171 -3.62 3.52 4.36
CA ASP A 171 -5.05 3.30 4.21
C ASP A 171 -5.55 2.15 5.11
N ASN A 172 -4.71 1.21 5.50
CA ASN A 172 -5.10 0.05 6.29
C ASN A 172 -5.14 0.36 7.80
N LEU A 173 -6.35 0.34 8.39
CA LEU A 173 -6.55 0.65 9.81
C LEU A 173 -5.84 -0.35 10.75
N MET A 174 -5.70 -1.62 10.36
CA MET A 174 -4.96 -2.61 11.16
C MET A 174 -3.47 -2.26 11.20
N VAL A 175 -2.89 -1.87 10.07
CA VAL A 175 -1.51 -1.38 9.98
C VAL A 175 -1.30 -0.18 10.90
N LEU A 176 -2.21 0.80 10.88
CA LEU A 176 -2.14 1.98 11.74
C LEU A 176 -2.23 1.61 13.23
N ARG A 177 -3.09 0.66 13.61
CA ARG A 177 -3.18 0.17 14.99
C ARG A 177 -1.90 -0.52 15.45
N THR A 178 -1.32 -1.35 14.59
CA THR A 178 -0.06 -2.03 14.89
C THR A 178 1.08 -1.03 15.04
N ALA A 179 1.19 -0.05 14.13
CA ALA A 179 2.19 1.01 14.22
C ALA A 179 2.04 1.83 15.51
N ARG A 180 0.79 2.13 15.93
CA ARG A 180 0.51 2.79 17.21
C ARG A 180 1.04 2.00 18.39
N SER A 181 0.81 0.67 18.41
CA SER A 181 1.30 -0.20 19.48
C SER A 181 2.84 -0.25 19.55
N CYS A 182 3.52 0.08 18.44
CA CYS A 182 4.97 0.19 18.34
C CYS A 182 5.50 1.63 18.59
N GLY A 183 4.63 2.55 19.05
CA GLY A 183 5.01 3.88 19.53
C GLY A 183 4.89 5.02 18.51
N ILE A 184 4.47 4.77 17.27
CA ILE A 184 4.19 5.82 16.29
C ILE A 184 2.85 6.46 16.67
N SER A 185 2.85 7.75 17.00
CA SER A 185 1.65 8.45 17.52
C SER A 185 0.94 9.33 16.49
N ASN A 186 1.64 9.78 15.44
CA ASN A 186 1.06 10.64 14.41
C ASN A 186 0.58 9.80 13.22
N LEU A 187 -0.66 9.35 13.29
CA LEU A 187 -1.24 8.38 12.36
C LEU A 187 -2.42 8.98 11.61
N PHE A 188 -2.40 8.84 10.29
CA PHE A 188 -3.44 9.35 9.41
C PHE A 188 -3.93 8.24 8.48
N SER A 189 -5.23 8.20 8.27
CA SER A 189 -5.84 7.26 7.32
C SER A 189 -6.38 7.97 6.09
N ILE A 190 -6.39 7.26 4.97
CA ILE A 190 -6.96 7.75 3.73
C ILE A 190 -8.47 7.48 3.72
N ALA A 191 -9.27 8.54 3.55
CA ALA A 191 -10.73 8.43 3.57
C ALA A 191 -11.33 7.70 2.35
N ARG A 192 -10.66 7.75 1.21
CA ARG A 192 -11.13 7.12 -0.03
C ARG A 192 -9.95 6.50 -0.78
N PRO A 193 -9.46 5.32 -0.37
CA PRO A 193 -8.30 4.68 -0.99
C PRO A 193 -8.50 4.34 -2.47
N ASP A 194 -9.69 3.87 -2.82
CA ASP A 194 -10.12 3.51 -4.17
C ASP A 194 -11.06 4.61 -4.71
N SER A 195 -10.70 5.21 -5.84
CA SER A 195 -11.47 6.30 -6.46
C SER A 195 -12.85 5.86 -6.98
N GLN A 196 -13.06 4.57 -7.20
CA GLN A 196 -14.34 4.02 -7.63
C GLN A 196 -15.24 3.59 -6.47
N ALA A 197 -14.69 3.54 -5.25
CA ALA A 197 -15.44 3.19 -4.05
C ALA A 197 -15.95 4.45 -3.30
N PRO A 198 -16.95 4.33 -2.42
CA PRO A 198 -17.37 5.44 -1.56
C PRO A 198 -16.28 5.81 -0.54
N VAL A 199 -16.42 7.01 0.03
CA VAL A 199 -15.66 7.40 1.22
C VAL A 199 -15.99 6.44 2.35
N ARG A 200 -14.97 6.01 3.09
CA ARG A 200 -15.12 5.09 4.22
C ARG A 200 -14.89 5.78 5.55
N ASP A 201 -15.40 5.18 6.61
CA ASP A 201 -15.06 5.56 7.97
C ASP A 201 -13.59 5.21 8.25
N THR A 202 -12.84 6.15 8.78
CA THR A 202 -11.46 5.97 9.22
C THR A 202 -11.33 5.71 10.72
N GLU A 203 -12.48 5.49 11.36
CA GLU A 203 -12.64 5.17 12.77
C GLU A 203 -11.89 6.16 13.68
N GLU A 204 -10.98 5.69 14.51
CA GLU A 204 -10.21 6.52 15.44
C GLU A 204 -9.06 7.33 14.80
N PHE A 205 -8.83 7.21 13.48
CA PHE A 205 -7.72 7.89 12.81
C PHE A 205 -8.18 9.14 12.09
N MET A 206 -7.31 10.16 12.08
CA MET A 206 -7.57 11.38 11.34
C MET A 206 -7.60 11.08 9.83
N ALA A 207 -8.71 11.44 9.19
CA ALA A 207 -8.96 11.20 7.78
C ALA A 207 -8.23 12.19 6.88
N ILE A 208 -7.51 11.70 5.87
CA ILE A 208 -7.03 12.49 4.74
C ILE A 208 -7.98 12.26 3.57
N HIS A 209 -8.75 13.28 3.20
CA HIS A 209 -9.62 13.28 2.02
C HIS A 209 -8.85 13.67 0.74
N ASP A 210 -7.92 14.58 0.88
CA ASP A 210 -7.04 15.06 -0.20
C ASP A 210 -5.73 15.54 0.42
N PHE A 211 -4.61 15.28 -0.21
CA PHE A 211 -3.30 15.68 0.28
C PHE A 211 -3.11 17.20 0.35
N ARG A 212 -3.90 17.99 -0.37
CA ARG A 212 -3.91 19.47 -0.25
C ARG A 212 -4.18 19.96 1.16
N TYR A 213 -4.91 19.22 1.97
CA TYR A 213 -5.25 19.62 3.33
C TYR A 213 -4.15 19.31 4.35
N VAL A 214 -3.08 18.66 3.94
CA VAL A 214 -1.92 18.34 4.78
C VAL A 214 -0.60 18.94 4.25
N LEU A 215 -0.70 19.79 3.24
CA LEU A 215 0.42 20.56 2.68
C LEU A 215 0.97 21.62 3.66
#